data_9ccaa9606e3297a3dd536bd0bc0d530e
#
_entry.id   9ccaa9606e3297a3dd536bd0bc0d530e
#
_cell.length_a   1.000
_cell.length_b   1.000
_cell.length_c   1.000
_cell.angle_alpha   90.00
_cell.angle_beta   90.00
_cell.angle_gamma   90.00
#
_symmetry.space_group_name_H-M   'P 1'
#
loop_
_entity.id
_entity.type
_entity.pdbx_description
1 polymer ?
#
loop_
_entity_poly.entity_id
_entity_poly.type
_entity_poly.pdbx_seq_one_letter_code
_entity_poly.pdbx_strand_id
1 'polypeptide(L)'
;MGEVRAVTDGTYDETINEGGWVLVDFWAAWCGPCKAIAPILAEVAKEREIIIAKVDTDTNTMTAGKLGVRGIPALYLYNNGELISNKAGALPKPKLLQWIDEHMSAADF
;
A
#
# COMPACT_ATOMS: atom_id res chain seq x y z
N MET A 1 1.94 -8.89 -13.72
CA MET A 1 1.60 -7.48 -13.54
C MET A 1 0.59 -7.33 -12.44
N GLY A 2 0.72 -6.28 -11.65
CA GLY A 2 -0.20 -6.02 -10.55
C GLY A 2 -1.41 -5.21 -10.96
N GLU A 3 -2.13 -4.72 -9.96
CA GLU A 3 -3.33 -3.91 -10.17
C GLU A 3 -3.47 -2.88 -9.06
N VAL A 4 -4.27 -1.84 -9.33
CA VAL A 4 -4.68 -0.85 -8.34
C VAL A 4 -6.15 -1.11 -8.03
N ARG A 5 -6.50 -1.18 -6.77
CA ARG A 5 -7.83 -1.58 -6.31
C ARG A 5 -8.26 -0.72 -5.14
N ALA A 6 -9.50 -0.22 -5.18
CA ALA A 6 -10.09 0.44 -4.01
C ALA A 6 -10.51 -0.63 -3.00
N VAL A 7 -10.13 -0.44 -1.74
CA VAL A 7 -10.37 -1.41 -0.66
C VAL A 7 -11.01 -0.68 0.52
N THR A 8 -11.97 -1.34 1.14
CA THR A 8 -12.70 -0.81 2.30
C THR A 8 -12.28 -1.55 3.56
N ASP A 9 -12.71 -1.04 4.72
CA ASP A 9 -12.53 -1.76 5.98
C ASP A 9 -13.11 -3.18 5.91
N GLY A 10 -14.23 -3.35 5.19
CA GLY A 10 -14.89 -4.64 5.05
C GLY A 10 -14.19 -5.62 4.12
N THR A 11 -13.38 -5.15 3.19
CA THR A 11 -12.66 -6.00 2.23
C THR A 11 -11.16 -6.07 2.49
N TYR A 12 -10.68 -5.40 3.53
CA TYR A 12 -9.26 -5.32 3.85
C TYR A 12 -8.62 -6.68 4.10
N ASP A 13 -9.17 -7.44 5.03
CA ASP A 13 -8.59 -8.73 5.42
C ASP A 13 -8.56 -9.73 4.26
N GLU A 14 -9.64 -9.83 3.49
CA GLU A 14 -9.65 -10.71 2.33
C GLU A 14 -8.65 -10.27 1.26
N THR A 15 -8.45 -8.96 1.08
CA THR A 15 -7.51 -8.45 0.09
C THR A 15 -6.07 -8.80 0.45
N ILE A 16 -5.64 -8.55 1.68
CA ILE A 16 -4.26 -8.85 2.08
C ILE A 16 -3.99 -10.36 2.13
N ASN A 17 -5.03 -11.17 2.21
CA ASN A 17 -4.92 -12.63 2.29
C ASN A 17 -5.16 -13.35 0.96
N GLU A 18 -5.29 -12.63 -0.15
CA GLU A 18 -5.45 -13.26 -1.47
C GLU A 18 -4.24 -14.07 -1.91
N GLY A 19 -3.11 -13.80 -1.31
CA GLY A 19 -1.82 -14.40 -1.68
C GLY A 19 -0.96 -13.42 -2.44
N GLY A 20 0.35 -13.53 -2.25
CA GLY A 20 1.32 -12.65 -2.87
C GLY A 20 1.45 -11.30 -2.16
N TRP A 21 1.99 -10.34 -2.90
CA TRP A 21 2.34 -9.02 -2.35
C TRP A 21 1.19 -8.04 -2.50
N VAL A 22 0.91 -7.32 -1.40
CA VAL A 22 -0.09 -6.25 -1.37
C VAL A 22 0.53 -5.04 -0.69
N LEU A 23 0.48 -3.90 -1.37
CA LEU A 23 0.86 -2.62 -0.79
C LEU A 23 -0.40 -1.83 -0.51
N VAL A 24 -0.69 -1.62 0.77
CA VAL A 24 -1.86 -0.83 1.18
C VAL A 24 -1.45 0.64 1.27
N ASP A 25 -2.22 1.50 0.62
CA ASP A 25 -2.05 2.95 0.63
C ASP A 25 -3.24 3.60 1.35
N PHE A 26 -3.00 4.06 2.58
CA PHE A 26 -3.98 4.87 3.31
C PHE A 26 -3.86 6.31 2.84
N TRP A 27 -4.94 6.85 2.30
CA TRP A 27 -4.95 8.16 1.64
C TRP A 27 -6.23 8.93 1.94
N ALA A 28 -6.28 10.19 1.53
CA ALA A 28 -7.49 11.00 1.55
C ALA A 28 -7.47 12.00 0.41
N ALA A 29 -8.64 12.40 -0.06
CA ALA A 29 -8.77 13.31 -1.20
C ALA A 29 -8.18 14.70 -0.94
N TRP A 30 -8.15 15.15 0.31
CA TRP A 30 -7.59 16.46 0.69
C TRP A 30 -6.07 16.45 0.86
N CYS A 31 -5.45 15.29 0.81
CA CYS A 31 -4.03 15.11 1.09
C CYS A 31 -3.19 15.32 -0.18
N GLY A 32 -2.44 16.42 -0.24
CA GLY A 32 -1.56 16.73 -1.37
C GLY A 32 -0.51 15.67 -1.66
N PRO A 33 0.27 15.24 -0.65
CA PRO A 33 1.27 14.17 -0.85
C PRO A 33 0.66 12.84 -1.31
N CYS A 34 -0.58 12.53 -0.87
CA CYS A 34 -1.29 11.33 -1.33
C CYS A 34 -1.57 11.40 -2.84
N LYS A 35 -1.98 12.58 -3.32
CA LYS A 35 -2.21 12.80 -4.75
C LYS A 35 -0.92 12.71 -5.54
N ALA A 36 0.19 13.17 -4.97
CA ALA A 36 1.48 13.15 -5.64
C ALA A 36 1.98 11.72 -5.88
N ILE A 37 1.75 10.80 -4.94
CA ILE A 37 2.22 9.42 -5.10
C ILE A 37 1.24 8.54 -5.88
N ALA A 38 -0.01 8.96 -6.07
CA ALA A 38 -1.00 8.14 -6.78
C ALA A 38 -0.53 7.66 -8.16
N PRO A 39 0.00 8.54 -9.05
CA PRO A 39 0.51 8.07 -10.34
C PRO A 39 1.74 7.19 -10.21
N ILE A 40 2.57 7.40 -9.18
CA ILE A 40 3.75 6.56 -8.92
C ILE A 40 3.30 5.15 -8.55
N LEU A 41 2.30 5.03 -7.69
CA LEU A 41 1.75 3.73 -7.29
C LEU A 41 1.13 3.00 -8.49
N ALA A 42 0.47 3.72 -9.39
CA ALA A 42 -0.07 3.14 -10.61
C ALA A 42 1.04 2.56 -11.49
N GLU A 43 2.18 3.25 -11.60
CA GLU A 43 3.34 2.75 -12.32
C GLU A 43 3.95 1.51 -11.67
N VAL A 44 4.05 1.50 -10.33
CA VAL A 44 4.54 0.34 -9.58
C VAL A 44 3.67 -0.89 -9.88
N ALA A 45 2.36 -0.72 -9.90
CA ALA A 45 1.43 -1.83 -10.23
C ALA A 45 1.67 -2.39 -11.62
N LYS A 46 2.10 -1.57 -12.58
CA LYS A 46 2.42 -2.01 -13.93
C LYS A 46 3.76 -2.75 -14.00
N GLU A 47 4.68 -2.42 -13.11
CA GLU A 47 6.06 -2.91 -13.16
C GLU A 47 6.34 -4.08 -12.21
N ARG A 48 5.43 -4.38 -11.29
CA ARG A 48 5.62 -5.42 -10.27
C ARG A 48 4.36 -6.26 -10.10
N GLU A 49 4.54 -7.50 -9.69
CA GLU A 49 3.44 -8.40 -9.32
C GLU A 49 2.96 -8.06 -7.91
N ILE A 50 2.20 -6.97 -7.80
CA ILE A 50 1.73 -6.44 -6.53
C ILE A 50 0.34 -5.83 -6.69
N ILE A 51 -0.49 -6.02 -5.68
CA ILE A 51 -1.77 -5.33 -5.60
C ILE A 51 -1.54 -4.03 -4.83
N ILE A 52 -1.92 -2.91 -5.41
CA ILE A 52 -1.97 -1.62 -4.70
C ILE A 52 -3.39 -1.45 -4.17
N ALA A 53 -3.55 -1.65 -2.87
CA ALA A 53 -4.85 -1.57 -2.20
C ALA A 53 -5.02 -0.17 -1.60
N LYS A 54 -5.91 0.63 -2.17
CA LYS A 54 -6.12 2.02 -1.76
C LYS A 54 -7.29 2.10 -0.76
N VAL A 55 -7.00 2.60 0.44
CA VAL A 55 -8.00 2.76 1.50
C VAL A 55 -8.20 4.24 1.80
N ASP A 56 -9.38 4.76 1.48
CA ASP A 56 -9.77 6.15 1.78
C ASP A 56 -10.08 6.27 3.28
N THR A 57 -9.24 7.02 4.00
CA THR A 57 -9.36 7.15 5.46
C THR A 57 -10.52 8.02 5.91
N ASP A 58 -11.12 8.80 5.02
CA ASP A 58 -12.30 9.61 5.37
C ASP A 58 -13.54 8.74 5.53
N THR A 59 -13.64 7.66 4.77
CA THR A 59 -14.78 6.74 4.79
C THR A 59 -14.47 5.39 5.42
N ASN A 60 -13.19 5.07 5.64
CA ASN A 60 -12.74 3.78 6.20
C ASN A 60 -11.76 4.04 7.34
N THR A 61 -12.28 4.15 8.57
CA THR A 61 -11.49 4.56 9.73
C THR A 61 -11.03 3.42 10.62
N MET A 62 -11.63 2.24 10.48
CA MET A 62 -11.38 1.12 11.42
C MET A 62 -9.98 0.54 11.28
N THR A 63 -9.60 0.17 10.07
CA THR A 63 -8.30 -0.47 9.85
C THR A 63 -7.16 0.48 10.14
N ALA A 64 -7.27 1.72 9.66
CA ALA A 64 -6.28 2.77 9.94
C ALA A 64 -6.13 2.99 11.45
N GLY A 65 -7.25 3.01 12.18
CA GLY A 65 -7.25 3.14 13.63
C GLY A 65 -6.55 1.98 14.33
N LYS A 66 -6.83 0.76 13.92
CA LYS A 66 -6.21 -0.45 14.49
C LYS A 66 -4.70 -0.49 14.27
N LEU A 67 -4.25 -0.02 13.11
CA LEU A 67 -2.82 0.01 12.78
C LEU A 67 -2.10 1.22 13.40
N GLY A 68 -2.84 2.16 13.98
CA GLY A 68 -2.26 3.35 14.57
C GLY A 68 -1.77 4.36 13.54
N VAL A 69 -2.40 4.41 12.36
CA VAL A 69 -2.06 5.38 11.31
C VAL A 69 -2.36 6.79 11.80
N ARG A 70 -1.33 7.64 11.85
CA ARG A 70 -1.46 9.03 12.32
C ARG A 70 -1.24 10.05 11.21
N GLY A 71 -0.48 9.70 10.21
CA GLY A 71 -0.19 10.58 9.08
C GLY A 71 -0.40 9.84 7.77
N ILE A 72 -0.81 10.56 6.74
CA ILE A 72 -1.02 10.01 5.41
C ILE A 72 -0.22 10.80 4.37
N PRO A 73 0.22 10.14 3.28
CA PRO A 73 0.00 8.73 2.96
C PRO A 73 0.74 7.82 3.94
N ALA A 74 0.15 6.65 4.22
CA ALA A 74 0.79 5.60 5.01
C ALA A 74 0.76 4.32 4.18
N LEU A 75 1.93 3.71 4.01
CA LEU A 75 2.11 2.54 3.15
C LEU A 75 2.44 1.31 3.99
N TYR A 76 1.64 0.25 3.83
CA TYR A 76 1.81 -1.02 4.55
C TYR A 76 1.99 -2.14 3.55
N LEU A 77 3.15 -2.81 3.62
CA LEU A 77 3.51 -3.88 2.68
C LEU A 77 3.26 -5.25 3.31
N TYR A 78 2.40 -6.03 2.66
CA TYR A 78 2.05 -7.38 3.10
C TYR A 78 2.53 -8.42 2.10
N ASN A 79 2.85 -9.61 2.61
CA ASN A 79 3.10 -10.78 1.77
C ASN A 79 2.35 -11.98 2.35
N ASN A 80 1.45 -12.56 1.58
CA ASN A 80 0.62 -13.69 2.01
C ASN A 80 -0.10 -13.41 3.33
N GLY A 81 -0.63 -12.20 3.49
CA GLY A 81 -1.37 -11.78 4.68
C GLY A 81 -0.52 -11.30 5.84
N GLU A 82 0.80 -11.43 5.77
CA GLU A 82 1.71 -11.01 6.82
C GLU A 82 2.24 -9.60 6.56
N LEU A 83 2.19 -8.74 7.57
CA LEU A 83 2.76 -7.39 7.48
C LEU A 83 4.29 -7.48 7.53
N ILE A 84 4.92 -7.05 6.44
CA ILE A 84 6.38 -7.12 6.29
C ILE A 84 7.05 -5.83 6.71
N SER A 85 6.50 -4.68 6.28
CA SER A 85 7.11 -3.37 6.53
C SER A 85 6.09 -2.27 6.30
N ASN A 86 6.38 -1.07 6.80
CA ASN A 86 5.55 0.10 6.52
C ASN A 86 6.41 1.36 6.41
N LYS A 87 5.89 2.36 5.71
CA LYS A 87 6.49 3.66 5.52
C LYS A 87 5.43 4.74 5.66
N ALA A 88 5.80 5.87 6.26
CA ALA A 88 4.93 7.05 6.31
C ALA A 88 5.46 8.10 5.34
N GLY A 89 4.54 8.82 4.72
CA GLY A 89 4.85 9.91 3.80
C GLY A 89 5.05 9.48 2.36
N ALA A 90 5.08 10.48 1.47
CA ALA A 90 5.29 10.23 0.05
C ALA A 90 6.78 10.00 -0.25
N LEU A 91 7.05 8.96 -1.02
CA LEU A 91 8.41 8.63 -1.46
C LEU A 91 8.54 8.87 -2.97
N PRO A 92 9.69 9.38 -3.44
CA PRO A 92 9.97 9.38 -4.88
C PRO A 92 9.98 7.95 -5.42
N LYS A 93 9.61 7.79 -6.69
CA LYS A 93 9.51 6.46 -7.29
C LYS A 93 10.76 5.58 -7.08
N PRO A 94 11.99 6.06 -7.30
CA PRO A 94 13.18 5.21 -7.08
C PRO A 94 13.30 4.69 -5.64
N LYS A 95 12.98 5.53 -4.67
CA LYS A 95 13.01 5.14 -3.25
C LYS A 95 11.91 4.13 -2.92
N LEU A 96 10.74 4.33 -3.47
CA LEU A 96 9.60 3.42 -3.27
C LEU A 96 9.92 2.03 -3.86
N LEU A 97 10.42 1.98 -5.09
CA LEU A 97 10.82 0.73 -5.73
C LEU A 97 11.96 0.04 -4.98
N GLN A 98 12.93 0.80 -4.51
CA GLN A 98 14.04 0.25 -3.71
C GLN A 98 13.51 -0.46 -2.46
N TRP A 99 12.61 0.19 -1.73
CA TRP A 99 12.01 -0.37 -0.52
C TRP A 99 11.21 -1.64 -0.82
N ILE A 100 10.36 -1.60 -1.85
CA ILE A 100 9.55 -2.76 -2.25
C ILE A 100 10.47 -3.92 -2.69
N ASP A 101 11.45 -3.64 -3.55
CA ASP A 101 12.33 -4.67 -4.11
C ASP A 101 13.22 -5.32 -3.06
N GLU A 102 13.66 -4.57 -2.05
CA GLU A 102 14.41 -5.13 -0.92
C GLU A 102 13.66 -6.28 -0.26
N HIS A 103 12.36 -6.06 -0.02
CA HIS A 103 11.53 -7.08 0.64
C HIS A 103 11.12 -8.20 -0.30
N MET A 104 10.76 -7.88 -1.53
CA MET A 104 10.36 -8.90 -2.50
C MET A 104 11.53 -9.83 -2.85
N SER A 105 12.73 -9.27 -3.03
CA SER A 105 13.93 -10.07 -3.31
C SER A 105 14.32 -10.95 -2.12
N ALA A 106 14.22 -10.43 -0.89
CA ALA A 106 14.54 -11.20 0.31
C ALA A 106 13.60 -12.39 0.50
N ALA A 107 12.34 -12.27 0.08
CA ALA A 107 11.35 -13.34 0.19
C ALA A 107 11.59 -14.49 -0.79
N ASP A 108 12.41 -14.28 -1.82
CA ASP A 108 12.73 -15.30 -2.83
C ASP A 108 13.80 -16.30 -2.37
N PHE A 109 14.37 -16.11 -1.19
CA PHE A 109 15.41 -17.01 -0.65
C PHE A 109 14.84 -18.05 0.32
#